data_4f41b77dca6c7af49245e92374b1d557
#
_entry.id   4f41b77dca6c7af49245e92374b1d557
#
_cell.length_a   1.000
_cell.length_b   1.000
_cell.length_c   1.000
_cell.angle_alpha   90.00
_cell.angle_beta   90.00
_cell.angle_gamma   90.00
#
_symmetry.space_group_name_H-M   'P 1'
#
loop_
_entity.id
_entity.type
_entity.pdbx_description
1 polymer ?
#
loop_
_entity_poly.entity_id
_entity_poly.type
_entity_poly.pdbx_seq_one_letter_code
_entity_poly.pdbx_strand_id
1 'polypeptide(L)'
;MYIMYRTTDDGSKYASAAVSHRDGAKTSITYTYLGRVLDEKAGIYQNAKRGVFKFDPKTNTFSDTDASYVPPKRPDRRKTEHVSVDFGDAWFLNQFLLKSGFMKVVDSIGYGNPDTLHSMLLFYMLSNLSNCDAIHWYEGNITRLLYPNANMTSQRISDFLKAIGTDEKRLMFQKGWISYVFGHYSKDQNILVDSSGLPNGIHMPYTQWSNHGGKVEQEVRLIFVVQRSTGLPLFFKAVPGNIVDISTLERVLLYVKALGIDVESCIIDAGYNSGDNLDLFYDENHQCKINFITRLKSNDKRLTAMIDEELSTLHEKDNFVEYDDRYLFIKKKQINAGSKENNPAWMYLGLDCARLSDEQNKLMKRAVKDKLDKFQVFEAMKTDGLFGLISGREYSCEEILPAYYQRQAAEQIFDFAKNYTKLLPLRTNTPETFRGHLLLAYIAACAVKMLQMRLKTADLYFGSRMEILRNLKCEVFSSCILTDTPQALVRETYEAVGIECPPSLDIENGRLKYKVPSEDTHKKTPSGETETSSEQKAGTQKKRGRPKGSKNKKTLENKAMGRSSQPQIQASNTTDQARGSKSVEIQDRESKFYW
;
A
#
# COMPACT_ATOMS: atom_id res chain seq x y z
N MET A 1 -57.30 -5.82 37.06
CA MET A 1 -56.11 -6.24 36.34
C MET A 1 -56.24 -5.78 34.90
N TYR A 2 -55.12 -5.38 34.28
CA TYR A 2 -55.06 -5.01 32.85
C TYR A 2 -53.76 -5.54 32.26
N ILE A 3 -53.71 -5.72 30.93
CA ILE A 3 -52.53 -6.19 30.24
C ILE A 3 -51.82 -5.00 29.62
N MET A 4 -50.53 -4.88 29.94
CA MET A 4 -49.64 -3.90 29.34
C MET A 4 -48.87 -4.56 28.19
N TYR A 5 -48.86 -3.88 27.06
CA TYR A 5 -48.11 -4.31 25.88
C TYR A 5 -46.93 -3.40 25.64
N ARG A 6 -45.81 -3.99 25.28
CA ARG A 6 -44.60 -3.29 24.82
C ARG A 6 -44.18 -3.85 23.47
N THR A 7 -44.07 -2.98 22.50
CA THR A 7 -43.49 -3.34 21.18
C THR A 7 -42.02 -2.98 21.21
N THR A 8 -41.15 -3.89 20.80
CA THR A 8 -39.71 -3.67 20.61
C THR A 8 -39.45 -3.16 19.19
N ASP A 9 -38.31 -2.53 18.95
CA ASP A 9 -37.92 -1.94 17.66
C ASP A 9 -38.00 -2.94 16.49
N ASP A 10 -37.97 -4.22 16.80
CA ASP A 10 -38.13 -5.33 15.87
C ASP A 10 -39.59 -5.72 15.57
N GLY A 11 -40.54 -4.95 16.02
CA GLY A 11 -41.96 -5.26 15.83
C GLY A 11 -42.48 -6.40 16.71
N SER A 12 -41.64 -7.03 17.55
CA SER A 12 -42.10 -8.06 18.49
C SER A 12 -42.89 -7.43 19.63
N LYS A 13 -44.08 -7.99 19.93
CA LYS A 13 -44.95 -7.52 20.99
C LYS A 13 -44.85 -8.41 22.23
N TYR A 14 -44.61 -7.82 23.37
CA TYR A 14 -44.52 -8.50 24.67
C TYR A 14 -45.59 -7.99 25.60
N ALA A 15 -46.05 -8.84 26.55
CA ALA A 15 -47.11 -8.52 27.47
C ALA A 15 -46.73 -8.78 28.92
N SER A 16 -47.27 -7.97 29.80
CA SER A 16 -47.27 -8.16 31.27
C SER A 16 -48.66 -7.88 31.82
N ALA A 17 -49.16 -8.73 32.67
CA ALA A 17 -50.37 -8.49 33.42
C ALA A 17 -50.03 -7.59 34.63
N ALA A 18 -50.75 -6.50 34.79
CA ALA A 18 -50.57 -5.52 35.85
C ALA A 18 -51.78 -5.52 36.81
N VAL A 19 -51.51 -5.72 38.08
CA VAL A 19 -52.51 -5.66 39.15
C VAL A 19 -52.19 -4.46 40.05
N SER A 20 -53.13 -3.54 40.16
CA SER A 20 -53.01 -2.39 41.05
C SER A 20 -53.53 -2.73 42.42
N HIS A 21 -52.74 -2.50 43.43
CA HIS A 21 -53.12 -2.60 44.87
C HIS A 21 -53.07 -1.22 45.45
N ARG A 22 -54.14 -0.86 46.14
CA ARG A 22 -54.28 0.44 46.85
C ARG A 22 -54.30 0.18 48.36
N ASP A 23 -53.30 0.77 49.04
CA ASP A 23 -53.21 0.72 50.49
C ASP A 23 -53.19 2.18 51.00
N GLY A 24 -54.35 2.65 51.43
CA GLY A 24 -54.56 4.04 51.80
C GLY A 24 -54.34 5.02 50.66
N ALA A 25 -53.40 5.92 50.82
CA ALA A 25 -53.03 6.91 49.84
C ALA A 25 -51.94 6.39 48.84
N LYS A 26 -51.32 5.20 49.06
CA LYS A 26 -50.28 4.62 48.23
C LYS A 26 -50.86 3.59 47.25
N THR A 27 -50.50 3.71 46.00
CA THR A 27 -50.84 2.73 44.97
C THR A 27 -49.59 2.00 44.58
N SER A 28 -49.58 0.66 44.65
CA SER A 28 -48.52 -0.22 44.16
C SER A 28 -49.05 -1.07 43.00
N ILE A 29 -48.19 -1.38 42.03
CA ILE A 29 -48.54 -2.21 40.87
C ILE A 29 -47.65 -3.44 40.86
N THR A 30 -48.23 -4.62 40.86
CA THR A 30 -47.52 -5.88 40.71
C THR A 30 -47.64 -6.33 39.28
N TYR A 31 -46.49 -6.68 38.68
CA TYR A 31 -46.41 -7.16 37.29
C TYR A 31 -46.14 -8.64 37.22
N THR A 32 -46.93 -9.34 36.40
CA THR A 32 -46.68 -10.73 36.01
C THR A 32 -46.31 -10.75 34.55
N TYR A 33 -45.06 -11.15 34.24
CA TYR A 33 -44.56 -11.22 32.88
C TYR A 33 -45.19 -12.39 32.11
N LEU A 34 -45.92 -12.09 31.05
CA LEU A 34 -46.60 -13.08 30.20
C LEU A 34 -45.69 -13.51 29.06
N GLY A 35 -44.75 -12.68 28.62
CA GLY A 35 -43.83 -12.99 27.53
C GLY A 35 -44.29 -12.45 26.16
N ARG A 36 -43.88 -13.12 25.10
CA ARG A 36 -44.21 -12.74 23.72
C ARG A 36 -45.70 -12.96 23.45
N VAL A 37 -46.34 -11.99 22.81
CA VAL A 37 -47.71 -12.12 22.34
C VAL A 37 -47.74 -12.91 21.04
N LEU A 38 -48.43 -14.05 21.03
CA LEU A 38 -48.64 -14.87 19.84
C LEU A 38 -49.98 -14.57 19.19
N ASP A 39 -51.04 -14.44 20.00
CA ASP A 39 -52.34 -14.00 19.56
C ASP A 39 -52.97 -13.14 20.68
N GLU A 40 -53.10 -11.84 20.38
CA GLU A 40 -53.64 -10.87 21.34
C GLU A 40 -55.15 -11.08 21.61
N LYS A 41 -55.89 -11.42 20.54
CA LYS A 41 -57.34 -11.61 20.66
C LYS A 41 -57.72 -12.88 21.42
N ALA A 42 -56.96 -13.94 21.17
CA ALA A 42 -57.13 -15.22 21.85
C ALA A 42 -56.48 -15.27 23.25
N GLY A 43 -55.66 -14.25 23.61
CA GLY A 43 -54.94 -14.20 24.88
C GLY A 43 -53.80 -15.25 24.96
N ILE A 44 -53.11 -15.53 23.84
CA ILE A 44 -52.07 -16.54 23.79
C ILE A 44 -50.68 -15.88 23.83
N TYR A 45 -49.88 -16.37 24.76
CA TYR A 45 -48.53 -15.85 25.06
C TYR A 45 -47.49 -16.97 25.08
N GLN A 46 -46.22 -16.60 25.01
CA GLN A 46 -45.11 -17.52 25.11
C GLN A 46 -44.00 -16.95 26.01
N ASN A 47 -43.55 -17.74 26.99
CA ASN A 47 -42.34 -17.43 27.75
C ASN A 47 -41.51 -18.71 28.00
N ALA A 48 -40.26 -18.50 28.46
CA ALA A 48 -39.32 -19.62 28.69
C ALA A 48 -39.77 -20.58 29.81
N LYS A 49 -40.54 -20.07 30.77
CA LYS A 49 -40.98 -20.84 31.98
C LYS A 49 -42.16 -21.78 31.71
N ARG A 50 -43.11 -21.32 30.86
CA ARG A 50 -44.39 -22.01 30.63
C ARG A 50 -44.58 -22.50 29.18
N GLY A 51 -43.66 -22.20 28.28
CA GLY A 51 -43.87 -22.44 26.83
C GLY A 51 -45.00 -21.54 26.28
N VAL A 52 -45.87 -22.14 25.46
CA VAL A 52 -47.06 -21.47 24.89
C VAL A 52 -48.27 -21.72 25.77
N PHE A 53 -48.96 -20.69 26.16
CA PHE A 53 -50.11 -20.77 27.09
C PHE A 53 -51.14 -19.68 26.82
N LYS A 54 -52.37 -19.88 27.29
CA LYS A 54 -53.43 -18.91 27.28
C LYS A 54 -53.53 -18.29 28.68
N PHE A 55 -53.73 -16.95 28.73
CA PHE A 55 -53.94 -16.21 29.99
C PHE A 55 -55.23 -15.42 29.94
N ASP A 56 -56.10 -15.66 30.93
CA ASP A 56 -57.33 -14.91 31.09
C ASP A 56 -57.14 -13.80 32.18
N PRO A 57 -57.19 -12.52 31.77
CA PRO A 57 -57.00 -11.41 32.70
C PRO A 57 -58.20 -11.22 33.70
N LYS A 58 -59.38 -11.80 33.42
CA LYS A 58 -60.52 -11.68 34.29
C LYS A 58 -60.42 -12.62 35.49
N THR A 59 -59.98 -13.83 35.24
CA THR A 59 -59.84 -14.87 36.27
C THR A 59 -58.43 -15.00 36.83
N ASN A 60 -57.49 -14.33 36.23
CA ASN A 60 -56.05 -14.40 36.54
C ASN A 60 -55.51 -15.84 36.47
N THR A 61 -55.99 -16.63 35.50
CA THR A 61 -55.62 -18.03 35.36
C THR A 61 -54.83 -18.29 34.09
N PHE A 62 -53.92 -19.24 34.16
CA PHE A 62 -53.15 -19.77 33.06
C PHE A 62 -53.76 -21.10 32.65
N SER A 63 -53.96 -21.33 31.37
CA SER A 63 -54.42 -22.59 30.79
C SER A 63 -53.54 -22.98 29.58
N ASP A 64 -53.53 -24.28 29.29
CA ASP A 64 -52.87 -24.74 28.08
C ASP A 64 -53.64 -24.29 26.83
N THR A 65 -52.94 -24.12 25.75
CA THR A 65 -53.53 -23.87 24.43
C THR A 65 -54.12 -25.15 23.86
N ASP A 66 -55.11 -25.04 22.96
CA ASP A 66 -55.63 -26.22 22.23
C ASP A 66 -54.46 -26.99 21.54
N ALA A 67 -54.53 -28.32 21.58
CA ALA A 67 -53.49 -29.17 20.98
C ALA A 67 -53.26 -28.94 19.47
N SER A 68 -54.24 -28.29 18.81
CA SER A 68 -54.15 -27.89 17.40
C SER A 68 -53.51 -26.51 17.15
N TYR A 69 -53.19 -25.76 18.22
CA TYR A 69 -52.63 -24.41 18.05
C TYR A 69 -51.18 -24.48 17.61
N VAL A 70 -50.90 -24.00 16.38
CA VAL A 70 -49.55 -23.86 15.83
C VAL A 70 -49.10 -22.41 16.03
N PRO A 71 -48.09 -22.18 16.89
CA PRO A 71 -47.61 -20.81 17.09
C PRO A 71 -47.03 -20.28 15.77
N PRO A 72 -47.26 -19.00 15.46
CA PRO A 72 -46.72 -18.37 14.28
C PRO A 72 -45.20 -18.45 14.31
N LYS A 73 -44.58 -18.96 13.22
CA LYS A 73 -43.14 -18.95 13.09
C LYS A 73 -42.63 -17.54 13.28
N ARG A 74 -41.53 -17.38 14.04
CA ARG A 74 -40.85 -16.07 14.09
C ARG A 74 -40.54 -15.67 12.63
N PRO A 75 -40.86 -14.44 12.23
CA PRO A 75 -40.40 -13.95 10.96
C PRO A 75 -38.87 -14.09 10.96
N ASP A 76 -38.37 -14.74 9.93
CA ASP A 76 -36.92 -14.89 9.78
C ASP A 76 -36.40 -13.49 9.42
N ARG A 77 -35.83 -12.81 10.42
CA ARG A 77 -35.30 -11.44 10.27
C ARG A 77 -34.35 -11.29 9.10
N ARG A 78 -33.63 -12.39 8.76
CA ARG A 78 -32.67 -12.39 7.66
C ARG A 78 -33.33 -12.35 6.29
N LYS A 79 -34.64 -12.54 6.19
CA LYS A 79 -35.36 -12.65 4.91
C LYS A 79 -36.05 -11.36 4.47
N THR A 80 -36.20 -10.35 5.34
CA THR A 80 -36.95 -9.13 5.07
C THR A 80 -36.10 -7.85 5.09
N GLU A 81 -34.90 -7.89 5.63
CA GLU A 81 -33.99 -6.74 5.64
C GLU A 81 -33.02 -6.87 4.46
N HIS A 82 -33.07 -5.97 3.50
CA HIS A 82 -31.99 -5.75 2.57
C HIS A 82 -30.93 -4.88 3.24
N VAL A 83 -29.67 -5.20 3.03
CA VAL A 83 -28.52 -4.47 3.58
C VAL A 83 -27.74 -3.89 2.43
N SER A 84 -27.50 -2.58 2.47
CA SER A 84 -26.58 -1.95 1.49
C SER A 84 -25.14 -2.18 1.92
N VAL A 85 -24.30 -2.63 0.98
CA VAL A 85 -22.87 -2.88 1.21
C VAL A 85 -22.01 -2.27 0.12
N ASP A 86 -20.73 -2.06 0.43
CA ASP A 86 -19.72 -1.65 -0.55
C ASP A 86 -19.50 -2.76 -1.59
N PHE A 87 -19.60 -2.40 -2.87
CA PHE A 87 -19.54 -3.36 -3.98
C PHE A 87 -18.40 -3.06 -4.96
N GLY A 88 -18.33 -1.82 -5.43
CA GLY A 88 -17.61 -1.49 -6.66
C GLY A 88 -16.12 -1.74 -6.62
N ASP A 89 -15.45 -1.41 -5.53
CA ASP A 89 -14.01 -1.59 -5.36
C ASP A 89 -13.63 -3.07 -5.16
N ALA A 90 -14.33 -3.76 -4.26
CA ALA A 90 -14.02 -5.16 -3.94
C ALA A 90 -14.37 -6.11 -5.09
N TRP A 91 -15.51 -5.91 -5.75
CA TRP A 91 -15.88 -6.67 -6.95
C TRP A 91 -14.85 -6.46 -8.07
N PHE A 92 -14.53 -5.21 -8.39
CA PHE A 92 -13.55 -4.85 -9.41
C PHE A 92 -12.20 -5.51 -9.18
N LEU A 93 -11.63 -5.35 -7.98
CA LEU A 93 -10.33 -5.95 -7.64
C LEU A 93 -10.37 -7.46 -7.67
N ASN A 94 -11.41 -8.06 -7.11
CA ASN A 94 -11.56 -9.51 -7.13
C ASN A 94 -11.56 -10.06 -8.56
N GLN A 95 -12.36 -9.45 -9.45
CA GLN A 95 -12.41 -9.87 -10.85
C GLN A 95 -11.09 -9.62 -11.58
N PHE A 96 -10.40 -8.51 -11.29
CA PHE A 96 -9.08 -8.22 -11.84
C PHE A 96 -8.04 -9.28 -11.43
N LEU A 97 -7.99 -9.62 -10.16
CA LEU A 97 -7.03 -10.60 -9.63
C LEU A 97 -7.30 -12.02 -10.14
N LEU A 98 -8.58 -12.38 -10.33
CA LEU A 98 -8.96 -13.65 -10.94
C LEU A 98 -8.60 -13.68 -12.43
N LYS A 99 -8.99 -12.63 -13.18
CA LYS A 99 -8.78 -12.52 -14.62
C LYS A 99 -7.29 -12.48 -14.99
N SER A 100 -6.47 -11.81 -14.19
CA SER A 100 -5.02 -11.78 -14.37
C SER A 100 -4.34 -13.12 -14.04
N GLY A 101 -5.01 -14.08 -13.41
CA GLY A 101 -4.39 -15.30 -12.90
C GLY A 101 -3.59 -15.12 -11.60
N PHE A 102 -3.52 -13.88 -11.06
CA PHE A 102 -2.72 -13.59 -9.85
C PHE A 102 -3.24 -14.31 -8.61
N MET A 103 -4.56 -14.55 -8.50
CA MET A 103 -5.11 -15.32 -7.37
C MET A 103 -4.50 -16.72 -7.25
N LYS A 104 -4.19 -17.39 -8.38
CA LYS A 104 -3.48 -18.69 -8.35
C LYS A 104 -2.08 -18.59 -7.75
N VAL A 105 -1.38 -17.47 -8.01
CA VAL A 105 -0.08 -17.20 -7.40
C VAL A 105 -0.24 -16.99 -5.89
N VAL A 106 -1.28 -16.29 -5.45
CA VAL A 106 -1.61 -16.11 -4.03
C VAL A 106 -1.93 -17.45 -3.37
N ASP A 107 -2.71 -18.30 -4.04
CA ASP A 107 -3.09 -19.63 -3.54
C ASP A 107 -1.88 -20.56 -3.39
N SER A 108 -0.77 -20.33 -4.09
CA SER A 108 0.48 -21.09 -3.94
C SER A 108 1.06 -21.05 -2.52
N ILE A 109 0.66 -20.06 -1.70
CA ILE A 109 0.98 -20.00 -0.27
C ILE A 109 0.47 -21.25 0.47
N GLY A 110 -0.63 -21.85 -0.01
CA GLY A 110 -1.20 -23.06 0.58
C GLY A 110 -1.76 -22.84 1.98
N TYR A 111 -2.45 -21.73 2.21
CA TYR A 111 -3.17 -21.49 3.46
C TYR A 111 -4.49 -22.29 3.46
N GLY A 112 -4.79 -22.98 4.57
CA GLY A 112 -5.91 -23.93 4.67
C GLY A 112 -7.31 -23.34 4.51
N ASN A 113 -7.46 -22.00 4.64
CA ASN A 113 -8.72 -21.29 4.39
C ASN A 113 -8.50 -20.19 3.33
N PRO A 114 -8.69 -20.49 2.04
CA PRO A 114 -8.50 -19.53 0.95
C PRO A 114 -9.47 -18.35 1.05
N ASP A 115 -10.69 -18.52 1.55
CA ASP A 115 -11.64 -17.41 1.73
C ASP A 115 -11.06 -16.35 2.69
N THR A 116 -10.34 -16.75 3.75
CA THR A 116 -9.66 -15.80 4.64
C THR A 116 -8.48 -15.13 3.95
N LEU A 117 -7.66 -15.87 3.20
CA LEU A 117 -6.51 -15.33 2.49
C LEU A 117 -6.93 -14.26 1.47
N HIS A 118 -7.93 -14.55 0.65
CA HIS A 118 -8.46 -13.62 -0.36
C HIS A 118 -9.14 -12.40 0.27
N SER A 119 -9.95 -12.60 1.32
CA SER A 119 -10.58 -11.49 2.05
C SER A 119 -9.55 -10.58 2.69
N MET A 120 -8.50 -11.13 3.27
CA MET A 120 -7.42 -10.35 3.87
C MET A 120 -6.60 -9.60 2.81
N LEU A 121 -6.37 -10.18 1.63
CA LEU A 121 -5.73 -9.48 0.52
C LEU A 121 -6.56 -8.27 0.08
N LEU A 122 -7.87 -8.45 -0.15
CA LEU A 122 -8.77 -7.34 -0.49
C LEU A 122 -8.82 -6.28 0.62
N PHE A 123 -8.86 -6.71 1.90
CA PHE A 123 -8.82 -5.80 3.04
C PHE A 123 -7.53 -4.97 3.08
N TYR A 124 -6.38 -5.56 2.75
CA TYR A 124 -5.10 -4.85 2.69
C TYR A 124 -5.03 -3.83 1.55
N MET A 125 -5.78 -4.03 0.49
CA MET A 125 -5.83 -3.12 -0.66
C MET A 125 -6.91 -2.03 -0.55
N LEU A 126 -7.99 -2.27 0.19
CA LEU A 126 -9.19 -1.44 0.14
C LEU A 126 -9.52 -0.70 1.44
N SER A 127 -8.98 -1.12 2.58
CA SER A 127 -9.38 -0.59 3.87
C SER A 127 -8.22 0.05 4.63
N ASN A 128 -8.49 1.17 5.30
CA ASN A 128 -7.54 1.81 6.23
C ASN A 128 -7.77 1.43 7.70
N LEU A 129 -8.77 0.58 7.99
CA LEU A 129 -9.06 0.11 9.34
C LEU A 129 -7.93 -0.77 9.87
N SER A 130 -7.76 -0.85 11.17
CA SER A 130 -6.78 -1.74 11.78
C SER A 130 -7.18 -3.22 11.60
N ASN A 131 -6.24 -4.14 11.73
CA ASN A 131 -6.53 -5.58 11.58
C ASN A 131 -7.55 -6.09 12.61
N CYS A 132 -7.65 -5.48 13.79
CA CYS A 132 -8.68 -5.84 14.79
C CYS A 132 -10.09 -5.47 14.36
N ASP A 133 -10.24 -4.51 13.46
CA ASP A 133 -11.52 -4.00 12.96
C ASP A 133 -11.89 -4.58 11.58
N ALA A 134 -11.11 -5.52 11.07
CA ALA A 134 -11.32 -6.09 9.73
C ALA A 134 -12.69 -6.76 9.58
N ILE A 135 -13.25 -7.29 10.67
CA ILE A 135 -14.60 -7.87 10.67
C ILE A 135 -15.65 -6.82 10.28
N HIS A 136 -15.53 -5.59 10.74
CA HIS A 136 -16.51 -4.51 10.44
C HIS A 136 -16.46 -4.12 8.97
N TRP A 137 -15.25 -4.04 8.38
CA TRP A 137 -15.11 -3.84 6.94
C TRP A 137 -15.73 -5.00 6.15
N TYR A 138 -15.44 -6.24 6.54
CA TYR A 138 -15.92 -7.43 5.87
C TYR A 138 -17.45 -7.53 5.91
N GLU A 139 -18.08 -7.24 7.03
CA GLU A 139 -19.54 -7.25 7.18
C GLU A 139 -20.23 -6.18 6.34
N GLY A 140 -19.61 -5.01 6.16
CA GLY A 140 -20.09 -3.90 5.34
C GLY A 140 -19.72 -3.99 3.86
N ASN A 141 -19.07 -5.06 3.41
CA ASN A 141 -18.51 -5.19 2.07
C ASN A 141 -19.01 -6.46 1.37
N ILE A 142 -19.09 -6.43 0.04
CA ILE A 142 -19.48 -7.59 -0.78
C ILE A 142 -18.56 -8.80 -0.59
N THR A 143 -17.37 -8.59 -0.08
CA THR A 143 -16.37 -9.64 0.21
C THR A 143 -16.96 -10.76 1.07
N ARG A 144 -17.90 -10.47 1.97
CA ARG A 144 -18.60 -11.48 2.78
C ARG A 144 -19.41 -12.49 1.95
N LEU A 145 -19.85 -12.11 0.76
CA LEU A 145 -20.59 -12.98 -0.16
C LEU A 145 -19.67 -13.60 -1.22
N LEU A 146 -18.55 -12.96 -1.54
CA LEU A 146 -17.49 -13.56 -2.36
C LEU A 146 -16.81 -14.71 -1.61
N TYR A 147 -16.54 -14.52 -0.33
CA TYR A 147 -15.72 -15.40 0.51
C TYR A 147 -16.41 -15.67 1.86
N PRO A 148 -17.57 -16.34 1.87
CA PRO A 148 -18.43 -16.46 3.07
C PRO A 148 -17.82 -17.28 4.22
N ASN A 149 -16.79 -18.10 3.96
CA ASN A 149 -16.10 -18.88 4.97
C ASN A 149 -14.86 -18.18 5.54
N ALA A 150 -14.66 -16.89 5.19
CA ALA A 150 -13.55 -16.11 5.72
C ALA A 150 -13.71 -15.85 7.23
N ASN A 151 -12.61 -15.98 7.96
CA ASN A 151 -12.59 -15.73 9.39
C ASN A 151 -11.85 -14.43 9.69
N MET A 152 -12.62 -13.34 9.82
CA MET A 152 -12.12 -11.97 9.91
C MET A 152 -12.10 -11.42 11.34
N THR A 153 -12.24 -12.27 12.37
CA THR A 153 -12.13 -11.82 13.77
C THR A 153 -10.67 -11.55 14.14
N SER A 154 -10.45 -10.59 15.03
CA SER A 154 -9.10 -10.12 15.41
C SER A 154 -8.15 -11.25 15.80
N GLN A 155 -8.60 -12.20 16.64
CA GLN A 155 -7.78 -13.34 17.05
C GLN A 155 -7.41 -14.24 15.86
N ARG A 156 -8.37 -14.54 14.98
CA ARG A 156 -8.14 -15.40 13.81
C ARG A 156 -7.25 -14.75 12.76
N ILE A 157 -7.29 -13.42 12.65
CA ILE A 157 -6.34 -12.68 11.81
C ILE A 157 -4.92 -12.79 12.37
N SER A 158 -4.75 -12.72 13.69
CA SER A 158 -3.44 -12.94 14.31
C SER A 158 -2.91 -14.35 14.03
N ASP A 159 -3.77 -15.38 14.16
CA ASP A 159 -3.44 -16.77 13.83
C ASP A 159 -3.10 -16.94 12.35
N PHE A 160 -3.87 -16.29 11.46
CA PHE A 160 -3.63 -16.27 10.02
C PHE A 160 -2.28 -15.64 9.68
N LEU A 161 -1.98 -14.44 10.19
CA LEU A 161 -0.71 -13.76 9.93
C LEU A 161 0.47 -14.59 10.46
N LYS A 162 0.34 -15.21 11.63
CA LYS A 162 1.35 -16.13 12.15
C LYS A 162 1.55 -17.34 11.22
N ALA A 163 0.48 -17.92 10.72
CA ALA A 163 0.54 -19.11 9.84
C ALA A 163 1.20 -18.82 8.49
N ILE A 164 0.95 -17.65 7.88
CA ILE A 164 1.60 -17.26 6.61
C ILE A 164 2.97 -16.63 6.82
N GLY A 165 3.34 -16.23 8.05
CA GLY A 165 4.58 -15.54 8.41
C GLY A 165 5.82 -16.43 8.45
N THR A 166 5.81 -17.60 7.84
CA THR A 166 6.95 -18.52 7.77
C THR A 166 7.80 -18.28 6.52
N ASP A 167 9.08 -18.62 6.59
CA ASP A 167 9.97 -18.51 5.42
C ASP A 167 9.53 -19.44 4.29
N GLU A 168 8.97 -20.61 4.61
CA GLU A 168 8.42 -21.54 3.63
C GLU A 168 7.32 -20.88 2.80
N LYS A 169 6.30 -20.30 3.46
CA LYS A 169 5.18 -19.64 2.79
C LYS A 169 5.63 -18.45 1.96
N ARG A 170 6.57 -17.68 2.47
CA ARG A 170 7.18 -16.57 1.73
C ARG A 170 7.88 -17.06 0.47
N LEU A 171 8.68 -18.13 0.56
CA LEU A 171 9.40 -18.71 -0.58
C LEU A 171 8.45 -19.33 -1.61
N MET A 172 7.37 -20.01 -1.16
CA MET A 172 6.33 -20.54 -2.05
C MET A 172 5.73 -19.41 -2.91
N PHE A 173 5.28 -18.33 -2.26
CA PHE A 173 4.75 -17.18 -2.99
C PHE A 173 5.79 -16.57 -3.93
N GLN A 174 7.02 -16.30 -3.46
CA GLN A 174 8.06 -15.63 -4.26
C GLN A 174 8.43 -16.43 -5.51
N LYS A 175 8.57 -17.75 -5.41
CA LYS A 175 8.82 -18.60 -6.58
C LYS A 175 7.68 -18.55 -7.59
N GLY A 176 6.44 -18.69 -7.12
CA GLY A 176 5.25 -18.58 -7.96
C GLY A 176 5.15 -17.20 -8.63
N TRP A 177 5.43 -16.15 -7.87
CA TRP A 177 5.39 -14.76 -8.35
C TRP A 177 6.44 -14.48 -9.42
N ILE A 178 7.70 -14.87 -9.21
CA ILE A 178 8.77 -14.70 -10.21
C ILE A 178 8.44 -15.45 -11.49
N SER A 179 7.99 -16.70 -11.38
CA SER A 179 7.54 -17.49 -12.53
C SER A 179 6.39 -16.80 -13.28
N TYR A 180 5.44 -16.24 -12.55
CA TYR A 180 4.33 -15.48 -13.10
C TYR A 180 4.81 -14.22 -13.83
N VAL A 181 5.68 -13.41 -13.21
CA VAL A 181 6.25 -12.19 -13.83
C VAL A 181 6.99 -12.52 -15.11
N PHE A 182 7.84 -13.55 -15.09
CA PHE A 182 8.62 -13.97 -16.26
C PHE A 182 7.76 -14.58 -17.37
N GLY A 183 6.62 -15.17 -17.01
CA GLY A 183 5.68 -15.74 -17.97
C GLY A 183 4.76 -14.70 -18.62
N HIS A 184 4.32 -13.68 -17.86
CA HIS A 184 3.26 -12.77 -18.27
C HIS A 184 3.73 -11.35 -18.62
N TYR A 185 4.87 -10.90 -18.06
CA TYR A 185 5.37 -9.54 -18.27
C TYR A 185 6.71 -9.52 -19.01
N SER A 186 7.80 -9.73 -18.30
CA SER A 186 9.13 -9.62 -18.87
C SER A 186 10.09 -10.62 -18.23
N LYS A 187 10.97 -11.19 -19.04
CA LYS A 187 12.10 -12.02 -18.59
C LYS A 187 13.35 -11.21 -18.25
N ASP A 188 13.21 -9.89 -18.21
CA ASP A 188 14.30 -8.98 -17.85
C ASP A 188 14.84 -9.32 -16.46
N GLN A 189 16.14 -9.56 -16.39
CA GLN A 189 16.88 -9.89 -15.17
C GLN A 189 17.65 -8.69 -14.60
N ASN A 190 17.39 -7.51 -15.15
CA ASN A 190 17.92 -6.26 -14.63
C ASN A 190 17.10 -5.82 -13.43
N ILE A 191 17.76 -5.48 -12.34
CA ILE A 191 17.13 -5.18 -11.06
C ILE A 191 17.48 -3.79 -10.53
N LEU A 192 16.59 -3.30 -9.68
CA LEU A 192 16.79 -2.13 -8.82
C LEU A 192 16.75 -2.63 -7.38
N VAL A 193 17.69 -2.22 -6.55
CA VAL A 193 17.72 -2.54 -5.12
C VAL A 193 17.65 -1.24 -4.33
N ASP A 194 16.64 -1.13 -3.49
CA ASP A 194 16.47 0.03 -2.62
C ASP A 194 15.93 -0.39 -1.26
N SER A 195 16.12 0.44 -0.24
CA SER A 195 15.65 0.19 1.11
C SER A 195 14.89 1.38 1.68
N SER A 196 13.97 1.10 2.58
CA SER A 196 13.22 2.15 3.27
C SER A 196 13.03 1.82 4.73
N GLY A 197 13.20 2.82 5.60
CA GLY A 197 12.83 2.73 7.01
C GLY A 197 11.32 2.67 7.19
N LEU A 198 10.88 1.80 8.09
CA LEU A 198 9.49 1.69 8.53
C LEU A 198 9.45 2.05 10.01
N PRO A 199 8.98 3.25 10.38
CA PRO A 199 8.86 3.68 11.77
C PRO A 199 8.05 2.67 12.58
N ASN A 200 8.58 2.24 13.72
CA ASN A 200 7.90 1.28 14.59
C ASN A 200 8.29 1.50 16.05
N GLY A 201 7.30 1.78 16.91
CA GLY A 201 7.48 1.90 18.34
C GLY A 201 7.24 0.59 19.12
N ILE A 202 6.89 -0.51 18.45
CA ILE A 202 6.62 -1.79 19.10
C ILE A 202 7.93 -2.53 19.30
N HIS A 203 8.19 -2.93 20.55
CA HIS A 203 9.39 -3.68 20.91
C HIS A 203 9.37 -5.08 20.29
N MET A 204 10.27 -5.32 19.33
CA MET A 204 10.53 -6.62 18.71
C MET A 204 11.97 -6.67 18.17
N PRO A 205 12.55 -7.84 17.86
CA PRO A 205 13.94 -7.96 17.41
C PRO A 205 14.30 -7.12 16.16
N TYR A 206 13.31 -6.88 15.27
CA TYR A 206 13.49 -6.05 14.07
C TYR A 206 13.47 -4.55 14.36
N THR A 207 12.82 -4.12 15.46
CA THR A 207 12.72 -2.70 15.84
C THR A 207 14.02 -2.29 16.53
N GLN A 208 14.80 -1.47 15.88
CA GLN A 208 16.08 -0.97 16.40
C GLN A 208 16.21 0.52 16.13
N TRP A 209 17.03 1.19 16.96
CA TRP A 209 17.37 2.58 16.73
C TRP A 209 18.19 2.75 15.46
N SER A 210 17.78 3.67 14.62
CA SER A 210 18.42 4.01 13.36
C SER A 210 18.65 5.51 13.30
N ASN A 211 19.73 5.92 12.63
CA ASN A 211 19.99 7.31 12.28
C ASN A 211 19.92 7.46 10.74
N HIS A 212 18.78 7.15 10.18
CA HIS A 212 18.59 7.23 8.74
C HIS A 212 18.07 8.62 8.35
N GLY A 213 18.74 9.26 7.37
CA GLY A 213 18.35 10.60 6.91
C GLY A 213 18.47 11.69 7.96
N GLY A 214 19.32 11.52 8.99
CA GLY A 214 19.57 12.51 10.03
C GLY A 214 18.52 12.53 11.15
N LYS A 215 17.57 11.60 11.16
CA LYS A 215 16.63 11.40 12.27
C LYS A 215 16.99 10.13 13.02
N VAL A 216 17.05 10.25 14.35
CA VAL A 216 17.23 9.09 15.22
C VAL A 216 15.86 8.61 15.66
N GLU A 217 15.42 7.47 15.14
CA GLU A 217 14.12 6.88 15.47
C GLU A 217 14.18 5.36 15.48
N GLN A 218 13.21 4.74 16.14
CA GLN A 218 13.06 3.29 16.11
C GLN A 218 12.36 2.88 14.82
N GLU A 219 12.99 2.00 14.04
CA GLU A 219 12.45 1.52 12.78
C GLU A 219 12.79 0.06 12.50
N VAL A 220 12.12 -0.49 11.54
CA VAL A 220 12.48 -1.71 10.81
C VAL A 220 12.91 -1.27 9.41
N ARG A 221 13.94 -1.89 8.85
CA ARG A 221 14.34 -1.61 7.48
C ARG A 221 13.78 -2.65 6.52
N LEU A 222 13.14 -2.19 5.46
CA LEU A 222 12.60 -3.03 4.39
C LEU A 222 13.38 -2.79 3.10
N ILE A 223 13.89 -3.87 2.51
CA ILE A 223 14.60 -3.87 1.23
C ILE A 223 13.65 -4.43 0.18
N PHE A 224 13.51 -3.74 -0.96
CA PHE A 224 12.87 -4.25 -2.16
C PHE A 224 13.88 -4.48 -3.29
N VAL A 225 13.66 -5.57 -4.01
CA VAL A 225 14.26 -5.81 -5.32
C VAL A 225 13.16 -5.71 -6.36
N VAL A 226 13.35 -4.83 -7.34
CA VAL A 226 12.33 -4.48 -8.33
C VAL A 226 12.88 -4.77 -9.72
N GLN A 227 12.07 -5.35 -10.61
CA GLN A 227 12.43 -5.54 -12.00
C GLN A 227 12.53 -4.19 -12.72
N ARG A 228 13.64 -3.95 -13.39
CA ARG A 228 13.94 -2.66 -14.01
C ARG A 228 12.93 -2.27 -15.10
N SER A 229 12.59 -3.20 -15.99
CA SER A 229 11.72 -2.94 -17.15
C SER A 229 10.25 -2.73 -16.81
N THR A 230 9.74 -3.39 -15.77
CA THR A 230 8.31 -3.36 -15.40
C THR A 230 8.01 -2.54 -14.16
N GLY A 231 9.01 -2.37 -13.29
CA GLY A 231 8.81 -1.81 -11.96
C GLY A 231 8.05 -2.75 -11.01
N LEU A 232 7.90 -4.04 -11.35
CA LEU A 232 7.29 -5.03 -10.47
C LEU A 232 8.25 -5.46 -9.37
N PRO A 233 7.82 -5.53 -8.09
CA PRO A 233 8.67 -6.00 -7.01
C PRO A 233 8.87 -7.51 -7.13
N LEU A 234 10.13 -7.96 -7.27
CA LEU A 234 10.47 -9.38 -7.38
C LEU A 234 10.76 -10.03 -6.04
N PHE A 235 11.29 -9.25 -5.09
CA PHE A 235 11.72 -9.77 -3.79
C PHE A 235 11.64 -8.68 -2.73
N PHE A 236 11.43 -9.09 -1.47
CA PHE A 236 11.57 -8.22 -0.31
C PHE A 236 12.26 -8.93 0.84
N LYS A 237 12.89 -8.13 1.70
CA LYS A 237 13.48 -8.60 2.97
C LYS A 237 13.40 -7.52 4.03
N ALA A 238 12.94 -7.90 5.22
CA ALA A 238 13.05 -7.04 6.39
C ALA A 238 14.33 -7.36 7.16
N VAL A 239 14.99 -6.33 7.64
CA VAL A 239 16.16 -6.42 8.52
C VAL A 239 15.99 -5.46 9.70
N PRO A 240 16.69 -5.66 10.82
CA PRO A 240 16.67 -4.72 11.93
C PRO A 240 17.06 -3.30 11.50
N GLY A 241 16.42 -2.28 12.09
CA GLY A 241 16.59 -0.87 11.70
C GLY A 241 18.03 -0.35 11.82
N ASN A 242 18.85 -0.92 12.71
CA ASN A 242 20.27 -0.56 12.86
C ASN A 242 21.21 -1.19 11.81
N ILE A 243 20.69 -2.08 10.95
CA ILE A 243 21.48 -2.68 9.88
C ILE A 243 21.63 -1.66 8.74
N VAL A 244 22.89 -1.36 8.40
CA VAL A 244 23.20 -0.45 7.29
C VAL A 244 23.10 -1.17 5.93
N ASP A 245 22.71 -0.43 4.91
CA ASP A 245 22.46 -0.98 3.57
C ASP A 245 23.68 -1.70 2.99
N ILE A 246 24.88 -1.17 3.23
CA ILE A 246 26.16 -1.75 2.77
C ILE A 246 26.27 -3.24 3.13
N SER A 247 25.88 -3.64 4.33
CA SER A 247 26.03 -5.01 4.82
C SER A 247 24.98 -5.99 4.28
N THR A 248 24.01 -5.52 3.49
CA THR A 248 22.86 -6.33 3.06
C THR A 248 22.94 -6.77 1.60
N LEU A 249 23.68 -6.06 0.75
CA LEU A 249 23.69 -6.25 -0.72
C LEU A 249 24.09 -7.67 -1.13
N GLU A 250 25.19 -8.18 -0.62
CA GLU A 250 25.67 -9.53 -0.95
C GLU A 250 24.59 -10.59 -0.70
N ARG A 251 23.97 -10.54 0.49
CA ARG A 251 22.90 -11.49 0.85
C ARG A 251 21.68 -11.34 -0.05
N VAL A 252 21.32 -10.10 -0.43
CA VAL A 252 20.21 -9.85 -1.35
C VAL A 252 20.49 -10.48 -2.71
N LEU A 253 21.69 -10.28 -3.28
CA LEU A 253 22.08 -10.88 -4.54
C LEU A 253 22.08 -12.42 -4.48
N LEU A 254 22.57 -13.01 -3.38
CA LEU A 254 22.52 -14.47 -3.17
C LEU A 254 21.09 -15.01 -3.12
N TYR A 255 20.16 -14.32 -2.41
CA TYR A 255 18.76 -14.73 -2.36
C TYR A 255 18.07 -14.61 -3.72
N VAL A 256 18.32 -13.53 -4.45
CA VAL A 256 17.74 -13.29 -5.77
C VAL A 256 18.22 -14.38 -6.75
N LYS A 257 19.50 -14.74 -6.71
CA LYS A 257 20.06 -15.85 -7.47
C LYS A 257 19.44 -17.20 -7.09
N ALA A 258 19.24 -17.46 -5.79
CA ALA A 258 18.60 -18.69 -5.31
C ALA A 258 17.12 -18.80 -5.72
N LEU A 259 16.47 -17.68 -6.05
CA LEU A 259 15.13 -17.63 -6.62
C LEU A 259 15.09 -17.79 -8.15
N GLY A 260 16.25 -17.98 -8.81
CA GLY A 260 16.35 -18.20 -10.25
C GLY A 260 16.43 -16.92 -11.07
N ILE A 261 16.82 -15.79 -10.46
CA ILE A 261 17.08 -14.53 -11.17
C ILE A 261 18.60 -14.39 -11.36
N ASP A 262 19.04 -14.47 -12.60
CA ASP A 262 20.46 -14.34 -12.98
C ASP A 262 20.73 -12.88 -13.34
N VAL A 263 21.10 -12.09 -12.33
CA VAL A 263 21.16 -10.63 -12.43
C VAL A 263 22.20 -10.19 -13.48
N GLU A 264 21.75 -9.47 -14.50
CA GLU A 264 22.61 -8.90 -15.55
C GLU A 264 23.04 -7.46 -15.23
N SER A 265 22.16 -6.68 -14.63
CA SER A 265 22.49 -5.35 -14.12
C SER A 265 21.72 -5.00 -12.84
N CYS A 266 22.35 -4.16 -12.02
CA CYS A 266 21.83 -3.73 -10.72
C CYS A 266 21.99 -2.23 -10.54
N ILE A 267 20.89 -1.50 -10.30
CA ILE A 267 20.94 -0.10 -9.89
C ILE A 267 20.72 -0.05 -8.38
N ILE A 268 21.65 0.56 -7.68
CA ILE A 268 21.66 0.67 -6.21
C ILE A 268 21.79 2.13 -5.78
N ASP A 269 21.25 2.43 -4.59
CA ASP A 269 21.40 3.76 -4.00
C ASP A 269 22.81 3.98 -3.41
N ALA A 270 23.15 5.25 -3.18
CA ALA A 270 24.41 5.66 -2.55
C ALA A 270 24.66 5.01 -1.16
N GLY A 271 23.59 4.56 -0.49
CA GLY A 271 23.67 3.82 0.77
C GLY A 271 24.39 2.48 0.65
N TYR A 272 24.32 1.84 -0.52
CA TYR A 272 24.98 0.56 -0.81
C TYR A 272 26.41 0.70 -1.36
N ASN A 273 26.83 1.91 -1.70
CA ASN A 273 28.13 2.14 -2.33
C ASN A 273 29.28 2.01 -1.33
N SER A 274 30.04 0.93 -1.46
CA SER A 274 31.35 0.72 -0.84
C SER A 274 32.25 -0.04 -1.80
N GLY A 275 33.56 0.05 -1.64
CA GLY A 275 34.50 -0.70 -2.46
C GLY A 275 34.21 -2.20 -2.46
N ASP A 276 33.99 -2.78 -1.28
CA ASP A 276 33.72 -4.22 -1.13
C ASP A 276 32.42 -4.65 -1.81
N ASN A 277 31.36 -3.81 -1.75
CA ASN A 277 30.11 -4.09 -2.47
C ASN A 277 30.27 -3.99 -3.98
N LEU A 278 31.07 -3.06 -4.47
CA LEU A 278 31.35 -2.95 -5.89
C LEU A 278 32.17 -4.12 -6.41
N ASP A 279 33.05 -4.68 -5.60
CA ASP A 279 33.82 -5.89 -5.95
C ASP A 279 32.92 -7.12 -6.19
N LEU A 280 31.70 -7.16 -5.59
CA LEU A 280 30.73 -8.25 -5.83
C LEU A 280 30.25 -8.34 -7.28
N PHE A 281 30.37 -7.27 -8.04
CA PHE A 281 29.93 -7.20 -9.44
C PHE A 281 30.98 -7.67 -10.44
N TYR A 282 32.21 -7.99 -9.97
CA TYR A 282 33.32 -8.45 -10.78
C TYR A 282 33.64 -9.92 -10.53
N ASP A 283 34.23 -10.56 -11.54
CA ASP A 283 34.78 -11.91 -11.40
C ASP A 283 36.26 -11.91 -10.97
N GLU A 284 36.83 -13.11 -10.87
CA GLU A 284 38.24 -13.31 -10.53
C GLU A 284 39.21 -12.70 -11.57
N ASN A 285 38.74 -12.48 -12.80
CA ASN A 285 39.50 -11.86 -13.88
C ASN A 285 39.24 -10.34 -13.97
N HIS A 286 38.64 -9.73 -12.96
CA HIS A 286 38.29 -8.30 -12.92
C HIS A 286 37.35 -7.86 -14.05
N GLN A 287 36.55 -8.80 -14.61
CA GLN A 287 35.52 -8.46 -15.59
C GLN A 287 34.20 -8.18 -14.89
N CYS A 288 33.56 -7.07 -15.25
CA CYS A 288 32.26 -6.71 -14.71
C CYS A 288 31.20 -7.68 -15.23
N LYS A 289 30.79 -8.67 -14.40
CA LYS A 289 29.75 -9.66 -14.73
C LYS A 289 28.36 -9.06 -14.59
N ILE A 290 28.11 -8.35 -13.49
CA ILE A 290 26.85 -7.68 -13.24
C ILE A 290 27.11 -6.19 -13.45
N ASN A 291 26.54 -5.61 -14.50
CA ASN A 291 26.63 -4.17 -14.66
C ASN A 291 25.95 -3.47 -13.49
N PHE A 292 26.53 -2.39 -13.01
CA PHE A 292 25.92 -1.61 -11.91
C PHE A 292 25.91 -0.13 -12.24
N ILE A 293 24.95 0.58 -11.64
CA ILE A 293 24.93 2.05 -11.59
C ILE A 293 24.63 2.43 -10.16
N THR A 294 25.46 3.31 -9.59
CA THR A 294 25.21 3.87 -8.25
C THR A 294 25.64 5.32 -8.17
N ARG A 295 25.04 6.06 -7.23
CA ARG A 295 25.45 7.43 -6.90
C ARG A 295 26.55 7.40 -5.86
N LEU A 296 27.49 8.32 -5.99
CA LEU A 296 28.52 8.55 -4.98
C LEU A 296 28.01 9.52 -3.90
N LYS A 297 28.43 9.29 -2.66
CA LYS A 297 28.21 10.25 -1.59
C LYS A 297 29.10 11.48 -1.80
N SER A 298 28.67 12.64 -1.34
CA SER A 298 29.42 13.90 -1.49
C SER A 298 30.82 13.86 -0.86
N ASN A 299 31.03 13.00 0.14
CA ASN A 299 32.33 12.79 0.80
C ASN A 299 33.12 11.61 0.24
N ASP A 300 32.75 11.04 -0.90
CA ASP A 300 33.50 9.97 -1.55
C ASP A 300 34.81 10.52 -2.13
N LYS A 301 35.93 9.89 -1.74
CA LYS A 301 37.27 10.34 -2.14
C LYS A 301 37.46 10.35 -3.67
N ARG A 302 36.84 9.41 -4.38
CA ARG A 302 36.88 9.32 -5.86
C ARG A 302 36.21 10.53 -6.48
N LEU A 303 35.05 10.94 -5.90
CA LEU A 303 34.31 12.11 -6.35
C LEU A 303 35.11 13.39 -6.10
N THR A 304 35.68 13.53 -4.91
CA THR A 304 36.51 14.69 -4.56
C THR A 304 37.71 14.81 -5.51
N ALA A 305 38.43 13.71 -5.74
CA ALA A 305 39.57 13.70 -6.67
C ALA A 305 39.17 14.13 -8.10
N MET A 306 38.02 13.63 -8.60
CA MET A 306 37.54 13.99 -9.93
C MET A 306 37.07 15.47 -10.00
N ILE A 307 36.50 16.00 -8.92
CA ILE A 307 36.14 17.41 -8.83
C ILE A 307 37.42 18.27 -8.90
N ASP A 308 38.43 17.95 -8.13
CA ASP A 308 39.70 18.71 -8.10
C ASP A 308 40.40 18.73 -9.48
N GLU A 309 40.30 17.63 -10.24
CA GLU A 309 40.91 17.51 -11.57
C GLU A 309 40.07 18.17 -12.69
N GLU A 310 38.75 17.99 -12.69
CA GLU A 310 37.91 18.20 -13.86
C GLU A 310 36.96 19.41 -13.75
N LEU A 311 36.82 20.02 -12.55
CA LEU A 311 35.85 21.11 -12.34
C LEU A 311 36.08 22.29 -13.27
N SER A 312 37.35 22.63 -13.56
CA SER A 312 37.71 23.78 -14.40
C SER A 312 37.26 23.64 -15.87
N THR A 313 37.16 22.41 -16.36
CA THR A 313 36.77 22.05 -17.72
C THR A 313 35.34 21.48 -17.83
N LEU A 314 34.64 21.36 -16.71
CA LEU A 314 33.30 20.78 -16.68
C LEU A 314 32.27 21.59 -17.50
N HIS A 315 32.40 22.91 -17.51
CA HIS A 315 31.49 23.82 -18.25
C HIS A 315 31.78 23.92 -19.76
N GLU A 316 32.64 23.11 -20.31
CA GLU A 316 32.89 23.06 -21.74
C GLU A 316 31.65 22.58 -22.50
N LYS A 317 31.49 23.10 -23.74
CA LYS A 317 30.33 22.81 -24.60
C LYS A 317 30.10 21.32 -24.82
N ASP A 318 31.17 20.55 -24.94
CA ASP A 318 31.13 19.09 -25.22
C ASP A 318 30.59 18.27 -24.04
N ASN A 319 30.53 18.84 -22.84
CA ASN A 319 29.98 18.22 -21.64
C ASN A 319 28.50 18.60 -21.40
N PHE A 320 27.92 19.43 -22.27
CA PHE A 320 26.54 19.91 -22.12
C PHE A 320 25.53 18.80 -22.45
N VAL A 321 24.59 18.58 -21.53
CA VAL A 321 23.53 17.56 -21.64
C VAL A 321 22.20 18.16 -21.25
N GLU A 322 21.16 17.90 -22.03
CA GLU A 322 19.78 18.23 -21.72
C GLU A 322 19.04 16.97 -21.25
N TYR A 323 18.41 17.04 -20.08
CA TYR A 323 17.66 15.95 -19.52
C TYR A 323 16.49 16.47 -18.67
N ASP A 324 15.26 16.02 -18.99
CA ASP A 324 14.03 16.30 -18.20
C ASP A 324 13.85 17.83 -17.96
N ASP A 325 13.86 18.60 -19.03
CA ASP A 325 13.77 20.08 -19.06
C ASP A 325 14.86 20.80 -18.23
N ARG A 326 15.98 20.13 -17.96
CA ARG A 326 17.13 20.68 -17.22
C ARG A 326 18.40 20.67 -18.05
N TYR A 327 19.23 21.67 -17.80
CA TYR A 327 20.56 21.77 -18.37
C TYR A 327 21.61 21.30 -17.39
N LEU A 328 22.45 20.37 -17.83
CA LEU A 328 23.51 19.76 -17.04
C LEU A 328 24.82 19.77 -17.81
N PHE A 329 25.93 19.66 -17.09
CA PHE A 329 27.23 19.36 -17.66
C PHE A 329 27.69 18.04 -17.08
N ILE A 330 28.07 17.07 -17.92
CA ILE A 330 28.50 15.73 -17.49
C ILE A 330 29.81 15.38 -18.17
N LYS A 331 30.80 15.01 -17.36
CA LYS A 331 32.09 14.52 -17.82
C LYS A 331 32.35 13.11 -17.30
N LYS A 332 32.89 12.23 -18.13
CA LYS A 332 33.17 10.83 -17.76
C LYS A 332 34.65 10.53 -17.75
N LYS A 333 35.05 9.64 -16.84
CA LYS A 333 36.43 9.16 -16.70
C LYS A 333 36.47 7.70 -16.28
N GLN A 334 37.38 6.93 -16.80
CA GLN A 334 37.61 5.57 -16.31
C GLN A 334 38.37 5.61 -14.98
N ILE A 335 37.92 4.84 -14.01
CA ILE A 335 38.50 4.73 -12.66
C ILE A 335 38.54 3.28 -12.19
N ASN A 336 39.14 3.01 -11.05
CA ASN A 336 38.98 1.77 -10.31
C ASN A 336 37.71 1.84 -9.39
N ALA A 337 36.82 0.85 -9.50
CA ALA A 337 35.54 0.86 -8.80
C ALA A 337 35.64 0.46 -7.34
N GLY A 338 36.29 -0.68 -7.09
CA GLY A 338 36.24 -1.40 -5.84
C GLY A 338 37.36 -1.09 -4.85
N SER A 339 37.45 -1.91 -3.81
CA SER A 339 38.57 -1.95 -2.87
C SER A 339 39.77 -2.72 -3.42
N LYS A 340 39.52 -3.63 -4.39
CA LYS A 340 40.58 -4.37 -5.11
C LYS A 340 41.10 -3.54 -6.27
N GLU A 341 42.39 -3.65 -6.49
CA GLU A 341 43.01 -3.07 -7.68
C GLU A 341 42.52 -3.78 -8.95
N ASN A 342 42.41 -3.03 -10.06
CA ASN A 342 42.07 -3.51 -11.40
C ASN A 342 40.56 -3.85 -11.67
N ASN A 343 39.61 -3.38 -10.89
CA ASN A 343 38.18 -3.45 -11.22
C ASN A 343 37.76 -2.17 -12.00
N PRO A 344 37.88 -2.14 -13.35
CA PRO A 344 37.63 -0.91 -14.10
C PRO A 344 36.17 -0.51 -14.09
N ALA A 345 35.89 0.78 -13.90
CA ALA A 345 34.56 1.36 -13.97
C ALA A 345 34.58 2.75 -14.59
N TRP A 346 33.42 3.25 -14.94
CA TRP A 346 33.21 4.58 -15.50
C TRP A 346 32.58 5.48 -14.46
N MET A 347 33.24 6.58 -14.16
CA MET A 347 32.73 7.61 -13.26
C MET A 347 32.27 8.82 -14.09
N TYR A 348 31.14 9.38 -13.67
CA TYR A 348 30.48 10.52 -14.27
C TYR A 348 30.38 11.63 -13.23
N LEU A 349 31.10 12.75 -13.45
CA LEU A 349 30.95 13.98 -12.71
C LEU A 349 29.91 14.84 -13.41
N GLY A 350 28.83 15.18 -12.71
CA GLY A 350 27.78 16.03 -13.26
C GLY A 350 27.57 17.29 -12.44
N LEU A 351 27.21 18.38 -13.13
CA LEU A 351 26.70 19.62 -12.56
C LEU A 351 25.28 19.86 -13.04
N ASP A 352 24.34 19.89 -12.12
CA ASP A 352 22.94 20.27 -12.37
C ASP A 352 22.74 21.75 -12.05
N CYS A 353 22.54 22.57 -13.09
CA CYS A 353 22.42 24.03 -12.96
C CYS A 353 21.20 24.46 -12.13
N ALA A 354 20.08 23.75 -12.20
CA ALA A 354 18.91 24.05 -11.39
C ALA A 354 19.18 23.73 -9.91
N ARG A 355 19.76 22.58 -9.64
CA ARG A 355 20.15 22.15 -8.30
C ARG A 355 21.21 23.09 -7.69
N LEU A 356 22.19 23.55 -8.48
CA LEU A 356 23.20 24.53 -8.08
C LEU A 356 22.53 25.78 -7.52
N SER A 357 21.58 26.35 -8.25
CA SER A 357 20.86 27.56 -7.83
C SER A 357 20.10 27.33 -6.51
N ASP A 358 19.41 26.21 -6.37
CA ASP A 358 18.65 25.87 -5.17
C ASP A 358 19.54 25.63 -3.94
N GLU A 359 20.65 24.93 -4.10
CA GLU A 359 21.60 24.63 -3.01
C GLU A 359 22.31 25.92 -2.55
N GLN A 360 22.75 26.77 -3.46
CA GLN A 360 23.31 28.06 -3.13
C GLN A 360 22.33 28.95 -2.38
N ASN A 361 21.06 29.02 -2.81
CA ASN A 361 20.03 29.77 -2.11
C ASN A 361 19.81 29.25 -0.68
N LYS A 362 19.81 27.94 -0.48
CA LYS A 362 19.71 27.31 0.85
C LYS A 362 20.93 27.59 1.71
N LEU A 363 22.13 27.50 1.10
CA LEU A 363 23.40 27.80 1.77
C LEU A 363 23.46 29.24 2.26
N MET A 364 23.07 30.22 1.43
CA MET A 364 23.05 31.65 1.80
C MET A 364 22.08 31.89 2.98
N LYS A 365 20.88 31.33 2.94
CA LYS A 365 19.94 31.41 4.07
C LYS A 365 20.50 30.80 5.37
N ARG A 366 21.16 29.64 5.26
CA ARG A 366 21.82 28.97 6.39
C ARG A 366 23.00 29.78 6.90
N ALA A 367 23.85 30.33 6.01
CA ALA A 367 25.01 31.16 6.37
C ALA A 367 24.61 32.36 7.24
N VAL A 368 23.53 33.04 6.89
CA VAL A 368 22.99 34.15 7.70
C VAL A 368 22.48 33.66 9.06
N LYS A 369 21.72 32.56 9.06
CA LYS A 369 21.13 31.99 10.30
C LYS A 369 22.19 31.51 11.27
N ASP A 370 23.16 30.72 10.78
CA ASP A 370 24.17 30.03 11.58
C ASP A 370 25.46 30.85 11.74
N LYS A 371 25.49 32.11 11.17
CA LYS A 371 26.64 33.04 11.19
C LYS A 371 27.93 32.39 10.69
N LEU A 372 27.85 31.67 9.56
CA LEU A 372 29.02 31.05 8.94
C LEU A 372 29.99 32.11 8.47
N ASP A 373 31.31 31.86 8.60
CA ASP A 373 32.33 32.76 8.04
C ASP A 373 32.44 32.62 6.50
N LYS A 374 33.12 33.57 5.89
CA LYS A 374 33.26 33.61 4.42
C LYS A 374 33.96 32.40 3.84
N PHE A 375 34.91 31.81 4.57
CA PHE A 375 35.67 30.65 4.14
C PHE A 375 34.77 29.42 4.15
N GLN A 376 33.99 29.20 5.22
CA GLN A 376 33.04 28.10 5.33
C GLN A 376 31.98 28.15 4.23
N VAL A 377 31.44 29.32 3.90
CA VAL A 377 30.50 29.51 2.81
C VAL A 377 31.14 29.19 1.46
N PHE A 378 32.34 29.68 1.21
CA PHE A 378 33.06 29.47 -0.03
C PHE A 378 33.42 27.99 -0.25
N GLU A 379 33.89 27.30 0.78
CA GLU A 379 34.16 25.85 0.71
C GLU A 379 32.91 25.04 0.44
N ALA A 380 31.78 25.37 1.07
CA ALA A 380 30.52 24.68 0.83
C ALA A 380 30.00 24.89 -0.61
N MET A 381 30.21 26.08 -1.17
CA MET A 381 29.78 26.40 -2.57
C MET A 381 30.51 25.55 -3.62
N LYS A 382 31.72 25.07 -3.35
CA LYS A 382 32.51 24.30 -4.33
C LYS A 382 31.84 23.03 -4.80
N THR A 383 30.98 22.45 -3.98
CA THR A 383 30.31 21.16 -4.27
C THR A 383 28.84 21.31 -4.58
N ASP A 384 28.28 22.55 -4.49
CA ASP A 384 26.88 22.80 -4.79
C ASP A 384 26.56 22.42 -6.24
N GLY A 385 25.42 21.77 -6.45
CA GLY A 385 24.96 21.31 -7.77
C GLY A 385 25.71 20.10 -8.33
N LEU A 386 26.86 19.72 -7.75
CA LEU A 386 27.67 18.61 -8.22
C LEU A 386 27.11 17.26 -7.77
N PHE A 387 27.23 16.27 -8.63
CA PHE A 387 26.93 14.88 -8.31
C PHE A 387 27.90 13.92 -9.02
N GLY A 388 28.08 12.75 -8.44
CA GLY A 388 28.86 11.66 -9.02
C GLY A 388 28.02 10.41 -9.24
N LEU A 389 28.14 9.78 -10.40
CA LEU A 389 27.64 8.44 -10.68
C LEU A 389 28.82 7.55 -11.05
N ILE A 390 28.70 6.25 -10.74
CA ILE A 390 29.67 5.24 -11.15
C ILE A 390 28.94 4.06 -11.78
N SER A 391 29.48 3.53 -12.86
CA SER A 391 28.92 2.38 -13.58
C SER A 391 30.00 1.38 -13.94
N GLY A 392 29.66 0.09 -13.90
CA GLY A 392 30.54 -0.99 -14.32
C GLY A 392 30.76 -1.06 -15.83
N ARG A 393 29.86 -0.47 -16.62
CA ARG A 393 29.97 -0.37 -18.08
C ARG A 393 29.92 1.09 -18.52
N GLU A 394 30.47 1.37 -19.69
CA GLU A 394 30.40 2.69 -20.28
C GLU A 394 28.98 3.02 -20.75
N TYR A 395 28.54 4.24 -20.43
CA TYR A 395 27.37 4.91 -20.99
C TYR A 395 27.81 6.22 -21.66
N SER A 396 27.06 6.74 -22.60
CA SER A 396 27.24 8.12 -23.01
C SER A 396 26.83 9.08 -21.89
N CYS A 397 27.23 10.33 -21.95
CA CYS A 397 26.87 11.34 -20.95
C CYS A 397 25.35 11.60 -20.94
N GLU A 398 24.67 11.42 -22.08
CA GLU A 398 23.21 11.56 -22.24
C GLU A 398 22.45 10.35 -21.68
N GLU A 399 23.03 9.14 -21.71
CA GLU A 399 22.35 7.89 -21.33
C GLU A 399 22.44 7.58 -19.83
N ILE A 400 23.48 8.05 -19.15
CA ILE A 400 23.74 7.67 -17.75
C ILE A 400 22.63 8.12 -16.80
N LEU A 401 22.08 9.35 -16.97
CA LEU A 401 21.01 9.87 -16.12
C LEU A 401 19.68 9.13 -16.35
N PRO A 402 19.18 8.99 -17.60
CA PRO A 402 18.00 8.16 -17.85
C PRO A 402 18.14 6.74 -17.29
N ALA A 403 19.33 6.12 -17.42
CA ALA A 403 19.59 4.80 -16.86
C ALA A 403 19.50 4.78 -15.33
N TYR A 404 20.11 5.76 -14.65
CA TYR A 404 20.09 5.83 -13.18
C TYR A 404 18.71 6.16 -12.62
N TYR A 405 17.98 7.10 -13.23
CA TYR A 405 16.68 7.54 -12.73
C TYR A 405 15.57 6.47 -12.86
N GLN A 406 15.80 5.37 -13.58
CA GLN A 406 14.90 4.21 -13.51
C GLN A 406 14.74 3.69 -12.09
N ARG A 407 15.65 4.05 -11.16
CA ARG A 407 15.53 3.78 -9.72
C ARG A 407 14.22 4.32 -9.11
N GLN A 408 13.63 5.36 -9.67
CA GLN A 408 12.34 5.90 -9.22
C GLN A 408 11.22 4.84 -9.20
N ALA A 409 11.34 3.78 -10.00
CA ALA A 409 10.38 2.67 -9.95
C ALA A 409 10.38 1.95 -8.59
N ALA A 410 11.55 1.84 -7.92
CA ALA A 410 11.63 1.26 -6.58
C ALA A 410 11.02 2.20 -5.53
N GLU A 411 11.26 3.51 -5.63
CA GLU A 411 10.64 4.50 -4.75
C GLU A 411 9.11 4.45 -4.84
N GLN A 412 8.55 4.34 -6.06
CA GLN A 412 7.12 4.20 -6.28
C GLN A 412 6.53 2.96 -5.60
N ILE A 413 7.25 1.82 -5.60
CA ILE A 413 6.79 0.61 -4.91
C ILE A 413 6.71 0.82 -3.40
N PHE A 414 7.68 1.52 -2.80
CA PHE A 414 7.61 1.86 -1.38
C PHE A 414 6.42 2.78 -1.07
N ASP A 415 6.16 3.76 -1.92
CA ASP A 415 5.01 4.66 -1.78
C ASP A 415 3.69 3.89 -1.86
N PHE A 416 3.56 2.97 -2.82
CA PHE A 416 2.37 2.12 -2.90
C PHE A 416 2.22 1.21 -1.70
N ALA A 417 3.29 0.56 -1.28
CA ALA A 417 3.26 -0.32 -0.12
C ALA A 417 2.86 0.43 1.16
N LYS A 418 3.38 1.65 1.36
CA LYS A 418 3.08 2.47 2.53
C LYS A 418 1.67 3.08 2.48
N ASN A 419 1.23 3.55 1.32
CA ASN A 419 0.00 4.35 1.18
C ASN A 419 -1.23 3.52 0.78
N TYR A 420 -1.06 2.40 0.06
CA TYR A 420 -2.17 1.65 -0.52
C TYR A 420 -2.25 0.18 -0.08
N THR A 421 -1.31 -0.34 0.74
CA THR A 421 -1.32 -1.77 1.09
C THR A 421 -1.15 -2.06 2.58
N LYS A 422 -1.46 -1.12 3.43
CA LYS A 422 -1.35 -1.25 4.89
C LYS A 422 0.04 -1.66 5.41
N LEU A 423 1.10 -1.42 4.65
CA LEU A 423 2.45 -1.68 5.15
C LEU A 423 2.71 -0.89 6.46
N LEU A 424 2.16 0.31 6.56
CA LEU A 424 2.23 1.14 7.76
C LEU A 424 0.81 1.46 8.27
N PRO A 425 0.65 1.61 9.60
CA PRO A 425 1.62 1.35 10.67
C PRO A 425 1.79 -0.15 10.98
N LEU A 426 2.97 -0.55 11.43
CA LEU A 426 3.33 -1.95 11.75
C LEU A 426 2.69 -2.43 13.07
N ARG A 427 1.40 -2.50 13.19
CA ARG A 427 0.67 -2.86 14.41
C ARG A 427 0.72 -4.37 14.73
N THR A 428 1.91 -4.95 14.81
CA THR A 428 2.14 -6.38 15.08
C THR A 428 3.10 -6.54 16.25
N ASN A 429 2.78 -7.45 17.18
CA ASN A 429 3.48 -7.58 18.45
C ASN A 429 4.50 -8.74 18.49
N THR A 430 4.46 -9.65 17.52
CA THR A 430 5.37 -10.80 17.47
C THR A 430 6.09 -10.88 16.13
N PRO A 431 7.30 -11.44 16.08
CA PRO A 431 8.05 -11.60 14.83
C PRO A 431 7.30 -12.40 13.76
N GLU A 432 6.51 -13.40 14.16
CA GLU A 432 5.75 -14.25 13.25
C GLU A 432 4.60 -13.48 12.60
N THR A 433 3.78 -12.77 13.40
CA THR A 433 2.70 -11.95 12.88
C THR A 433 3.23 -10.78 12.04
N PHE A 434 4.39 -10.22 12.43
CA PHE A 434 5.09 -9.21 11.66
C PHE A 434 5.50 -9.71 10.26
N ARG A 435 6.13 -10.91 10.17
CA ARG A 435 6.51 -11.48 8.88
C ARG A 435 5.30 -11.77 8.00
N GLY A 436 4.19 -12.26 8.58
CA GLY A 436 2.94 -12.48 7.85
C GLY A 436 2.32 -11.18 7.35
N HIS A 437 2.33 -10.14 8.17
CA HIS A 437 1.89 -8.80 7.78
C HIS A 437 2.71 -8.26 6.60
N LEU A 438 4.04 -8.36 6.67
CA LEU A 438 4.91 -7.92 5.57
C LEU A 438 4.68 -8.72 4.29
N LEU A 439 4.50 -10.05 4.40
CA LEU A 439 4.20 -10.89 3.24
C LEU A 439 2.90 -10.45 2.58
N LEU A 440 1.84 -10.26 3.34
CA LEU A 440 0.54 -9.86 2.81
C LEU A 440 0.58 -8.45 2.21
N ALA A 441 1.27 -7.49 2.86
CA ALA A 441 1.48 -6.15 2.32
C ALA A 441 2.29 -6.17 1.02
N TYR A 442 3.29 -7.04 0.93
CA TYR A 442 4.06 -7.26 -0.29
C TYR A 442 3.21 -7.82 -1.43
N ILE A 443 2.38 -8.84 -1.15
CA ILE A 443 1.44 -9.41 -2.12
C ILE A 443 0.48 -8.33 -2.63
N ALA A 444 -0.07 -7.53 -1.73
CA ALA A 444 -0.93 -6.39 -2.07
C ALA A 444 -0.18 -5.36 -2.94
N ALA A 445 1.09 -5.06 -2.64
CA ALA A 445 1.90 -4.14 -3.45
C ALA A 445 2.14 -4.68 -4.88
N CYS A 446 2.37 -6.00 -5.03
CA CYS A 446 2.42 -6.64 -6.35
C CYS A 446 1.12 -6.43 -7.13
N ALA A 447 -0.03 -6.70 -6.50
CA ALA A 447 -1.35 -6.55 -7.10
C ALA A 447 -1.66 -5.09 -7.48
N VAL A 448 -1.35 -4.13 -6.60
CA VAL A 448 -1.52 -2.69 -6.88
C VAL A 448 -0.67 -2.25 -8.06
N LYS A 449 0.58 -2.70 -8.13
CA LYS A 449 1.46 -2.36 -9.27
C LYS A 449 0.96 -2.94 -10.59
N MET A 450 0.48 -4.18 -10.59
CA MET A 450 -0.15 -4.79 -11.77
C MET A 450 -1.36 -3.98 -12.25
N LEU A 451 -2.25 -3.60 -11.33
CA LEU A 451 -3.42 -2.80 -11.64
C LEU A 451 -3.04 -1.41 -12.15
N GLN A 452 -2.05 -0.76 -11.51
CA GLN A 452 -1.52 0.52 -11.97
C GLN A 452 -1.01 0.43 -13.41
N MET A 453 -0.24 -0.60 -13.74
CA MET A 453 0.26 -0.81 -15.10
C MET A 453 -0.92 -0.98 -16.09
N ARG A 454 -1.94 -1.73 -15.70
CA ARG A 454 -3.13 -1.95 -16.53
C ARG A 454 -3.93 -0.67 -16.75
N LEU A 455 -4.16 0.14 -15.71
CA LEU A 455 -4.85 1.42 -15.81
C LEU A 455 -4.05 2.44 -16.63
N LYS A 456 -2.72 2.46 -16.49
CA LYS A 456 -1.84 3.34 -17.27
C LYS A 456 -1.94 3.08 -18.77
N THR A 457 -2.17 1.84 -19.22
CA THR A 457 -2.39 1.55 -20.65
C THR A 457 -3.66 2.18 -21.22
N ALA A 458 -4.60 2.56 -20.36
CA ALA A 458 -5.83 3.26 -20.72
C ALA A 458 -5.80 4.76 -20.33
N ASP A 459 -4.60 5.29 -19.99
CA ASP A 459 -4.39 6.67 -19.54
C ASP A 459 -5.22 7.04 -18.29
N LEU A 460 -5.41 6.07 -17.38
CA LEU A 460 -6.16 6.25 -16.14
C LEU A 460 -5.22 6.28 -14.93
N TYR A 461 -5.47 7.24 -14.01
CA TYR A 461 -4.68 7.38 -12.80
C TYR A 461 -5.24 6.51 -11.66
N PHE A 462 -4.43 5.59 -11.12
CA PHE A 462 -4.80 4.59 -10.12
C PHE A 462 -5.52 5.16 -8.88
N GLY A 463 -4.91 6.15 -8.21
CA GLY A 463 -5.42 6.64 -6.91
C GLY A 463 -6.85 7.18 -6.98
N SER A 464 -7.12 8.07 -7.94
CA SER A 464 -8.46 8.66 -8.10
C SER A 464 -9.51 7.62 -8.50
N ARG A 465 -9.13 6.60 -9.29
CA ARG A 465 -10.08 5.57 -9.75
C ARG A 465 -10.50 4.65 -8.63
N MET A 466 -9.60 4.26 -7.73
CA MET A 466 -9.94 3.41 -6.60
C MET A 466 -10.93 4.08 -5.63
N GLU A 467 -10.78 5.37 -5.37
CA GLU A 467 -11.73 6.13 -4.54
C GLU A 467 -13.13 6.24 -5.18
N ILE A 468 -13.18 6.42 -6.52
CA ILE A 468 -14.47 6.48 -7.25
C ILE A 468 -15.19 5.13 -7.20
N LEU A 469 -14.47 4.02 -7.36
CA LEU A 469 -15.05 2.67 -7.33
C LEU A 469 -15.73 2.35 -5.99
N ARG A 470 -15.22 2.87 -4.87
CA ARG A 470 -15.78 2.66 -3.53
C ARG A 470 -17.21 3.21 -3.39
N ASN A 471 -17.59 4.20 -4.19
CA ASN A 471 -18.92 4.81 -4.12
C ASN A 471 -20.03 3.94 -4.70
N LEU A 472 -19.70 2.88 -5.47
CA LEU A 472 -20.68 1.97 -6.03
C LEU A 472 -21.10 0.94 -4.97
N LYS A 473 -22.39 0.95 -4.60
CA LYS A 473 -22.99 0.06 -3.61
C LYS A 473 -23.83 -1.02 -4.27
N CYS A 474 -24.23 -2.00 -3.48
CA CYS A 474 -25.29 -2.92 -3.84
C CYS A 474 -26.21 -3.22 -2.66
N GLU A 475 -27.47 -3.53 -2.96
CA GLU A 475 -28.44 -4.03 -2.01
C GLU A 475 -28.43 -5.56 -1.99
N VAL A 476 -28.31 -6.15 -0.80
CA VAL A 476 -28.25 -7.61 -0.61
C VAL A 476 -29.61 -8.11 -0.15
N PHE A 477 -30.20 -8.98 -0.95
CA PHE A 477 -31.44 -9.71 -0.67
C PHE A 477 -31.14 -11.16 -0.30
N SER A 478 -32.16 -11.92 0.05
CA SER A 478 -31.99 -13.34 0.43
C SER A 478 -31.49 -14.24 -0.70
N SER A 479 -31.80 -13.92 -1.95
CA SER A 479 -31.50 -14.76 -3.14
C SER A 479 -30.62 -14.08 -4.18
N CYS A 480 -30.42 -12.76 -4.08
CA CYS A 480 -29.64 -12.00 -5.06
C CYS A 480 -29.08 -10.70 -4.45
N ILE A 481 -28.20 -10.07 -5.21
CA ILE A 481 -27.83 -8.66 -5.00
C ILE A 481 -28.32 -7.83 -6.17
N LEU A 482 -28.63 -6.57 -5.93
CA LEU A 482 -28.90 -5.55 -6.97
C LEU A 482 -27.84 -4.46 -6.83
N THR A 483 -27.11 -4.20 -7.90
CA THR A 483 -26.06 -3.20 -7.92
C THR A 483 -26.61 -1.84 -8.32
N ASP A 484 -26.19 -0.78 -7.66
CA ASP A 484 -26.51 0.59 -8.06
C ASP A 484 -26.04 0.86 -9.50
N THR A 485 -26.69 1.82 -10.17
CA THR A 485 -26.26 2.22 -11.49
C THR A 485 -24.89 2.88 -11.44
N PRO A 486 -23.86 2.32 -12.10
CA PRO A 486 -22.51 2.87 -12.05
C PRO A 486 -22.44 4.23 -12.73
N GLN A 487 -21.79 5.19 -12.09
CA GLN A 487 -21.46 6.48 -12.68
C GLN A 487 -20.52 6.33 -13.88
N ALA A 488 -20.46 7.33 -14.76
CA ALA A 488 -19.66 7.28 -16.00
C ALA A 488 -18.19 6.90 -15.75
N LEU A 489 -17.55 7.52 -14.76
CA LEU A 489 -16.15 7.24 -14.42
C LEU A 489 -15.92 5.83 -13.84
N VAL A 490 -16.91 5.29 -13.11
CA VAL A 490 -16.89 3.89 -12.64
C VAL A 490 -16.95 2.95 -13.84
N ARG A 491 -17.91 3.17 -14.76
CA ARG A 491 -18.07 2.37 -15.96
C ARG A 491 -16.81 2.39 -16.83
N GLU A 492 -16.27 3.58 -17.11
CA GLU A 492 -15.00 3.75 -17.83
C GLU A 492 -13.87 2.93 -17.22
N THR A 493 -13.76 2.91 -15.89
CA THR A 493 -12.70 2.16 -15.19
C THR A 493 -12.87 0.65 -15.33
N TYR A 494 -14.11 0.15 -15.22
CA TYR A 494 -14.42 -1.26 -15.45
C TYR A 494 -14.12 -1.69 -16.89
N GLU A 495 -14.55 -0.88 -17.86
CA GLU A 495 -14.31 -1.12 -19.30
C GLU A 495 -12.84 -1.11 -19.66
N ALA A 496 -12.05 -0.17 -19.11
CA ALA A 496 -10.59 -0.05 -19.34
C ALA A 496 -9.83 -1.32 -18.94
N VAL A 497 -10.30 -2.03 -17.93
CA VAL A 497 -9.69 -3.29 -17.46
C VAL A 497 -10.39 -4.51 -18.09
N GLY A 498 -11.53 -4.29 -18.75
CA GLY A 498 -12.34 -5.35 -19.36
C GLY A 498 -13.02 -6.23 -18.31
N ILE A 499 -13.52 -5.60 -17.24
CA ILE A 499 -14.29 -6.24 -16.17
C ILE A 499 -15.76 -5.83 -16.31
N GLU A 500 -16.66 -6.77 -16.13
CA GLU A 500 -18.09 -6.52 -16.14
C GLU A 500 -18.57 -6.02 -14.78
N CYS A 501 -19.41 -4.97 -14.80
CA CYS A 501 -20.16 -4.50 -13.64
C CYS A 501 -21.59 -5.04 -13.75
N PRO A 502 -21.94 -6.17 -13.10
CA PRO A 502 -23.24 -6.79 -13.25
C PRO A 502 -24.32 -5.96 -12.53
N PRO A 503 -25.52 -5.78 -13.10
CA PRO A 503 -26.64 -5.11 -12.45
C PRO A 503 -27.25 -5.96 -11.33
N SER A 504 -27.08 -7.28 -11.38
CA SER A 504 -27.52 -8.21 -10.35
C SER A 504 -26.70 -9.49 -10.38
N LEU A 505 -26.59 -10.17 -9.25
CA LEU A 505 -26.00 -11.51 -9.13
C LEU A 505 -26.84 -12.35 -8.16
N ASP A 506 -27.00 -13.63 -8.46
CA ASP A 506 -27.70 -14.59 -7.60
C ASP A 506 -26.83 -14.99 -6.41
N ILE A 507 -27.48 -15.36 -5.30
CA ILE A 507 -26.85 -15.92 -4.10
C ILE A 507 -27.31 -17.37 -3.96
N GLU A 508 -26.37 -18.31 -4.01
CA GLU A 508 -26.60 -19.73 -3.74
C GLU A 508 -25.75 -20.16 -2.52
N ASN A 509 -26.38 -20.78 -1.54
CA ASN A 509 -25.73 -21.25 -0.31
C ASN A 509 -24.91 -20.17 0.42
N GLY A 510 -25.37 -18.91 0.38
CA GLY A 510 -24.71 -17.78 1.03
C GLY A 510 -23.49 -17.21 0.26
N ARG A 511 -23.26 -17.68 -0.98
CA ARG A 511 -22.17 -17.22 -1.85
C ARG A 511 -22.73 -16.65 -3.15
N LEU A 512 -22.07 -15.60 -3.68
CA LEU A 512 -22.40 -15.06 -4.98
C LEU A 512 -22.13 -16.10 -6.08
N LYS A 513 -23.10 -16.23 -6.99
CA LYS A 513 -22.97 -17.04 -8.19
C LYS A 513 -22.54 -16.14 -9.36
N TYR A 514 -21.36 -16.38 -9.86
CA TYR A 514 -20.82 -15.67 -11.03
C TYR A 514 -19.90 -16.58 -11.82
N LYS A 515 -19.74 -16.26 -13.09
CA LYS A 515 -18.76 -16.93 -13.94
C LYS A 515 -17.38 -16.37 -13.62
N VAL A 516 -16.47 -17.23 -13.18
CA VAL A 516 -15.06 -16.84 -13.00
C VAL A 516 -14.52 -16.41 -14.37
N PRO A 517 -13.92 -15.21 -14.49
CA PRO A 517 -13.40 -14.76 -15.77
C PRO A 517 -12.30 -15.71 -16.26
N SER A 518 -12.26 -15.94 -17.57
CA SER A 518 -11.14 -16.64 -18.18
C SER A 518 -9.87 -15.80 -18.03
N GLU A 519 -8.76 -16.46 -17.74
CA GLU A 519 -7.47 -15.76 -17.64
C GLU A 519 -7.13 -15.09 -18.97
N ASP A 520 -6.63 -13.85 -18.87
CA ASP A 520 -6.08 -13.15 -20.01
C ASP A 520 -4.80 -13.88 -20.46
N THR A 521 -4.86 -14.60 -21.57
CA THR A 521 -3.66 -15.05 -22.25
C THR A 521 -3.00 -13.82 -22.85
N HIS A 522 -2.05 -13.23 -22.13
CA HIS A 522 -1.27 -12.09 -22.63
C HIS A 522 -0.52 -12.52 -23.88
N LYS A 523 -1.04 -12.12 -25.04
CA LYS A 523 -0.21 -12.05 -26.24
C LYS A 523 0.89 -11.04 -25.93
N LYS A 524 2.16 -11.50 -26.01
CA LYS A 524 3.35 -10.66 -25.88
C LYS A 524 3.14 -9.36 -26.62
N THR A 525 3.24 -8.24 -25.93
CA THR A 525 3.38 -6.93 -26.55
C THR A 525 4.67 -7.00 -27.38
N PRO A 526 4.66 -6.71 -28.68
CA PRO A 526 5.90 -6.69 -29.45
C PRO A 526 6.82 -5.62 -28.85
N SER A 527 7.99 -6.04 -28.42
CA SER A 527 9.13 -5.14 -28.17
C SER A 527 9.31 -4.30 -29.43
N GLY A 528 9.22 -2.97 -29.28
CA GLY A 528 9.43 -2.04 -30.40
C GLY A 528 10.85 -2.15 -30.93
N GLU A 529 11.02 -2.89 -32.00
CA GLU A 529 12.12 -2.73 -32.92
C GLU A 529 11.73 -1.58 -33.87
N THR A 530 12.45 -0.49 -33.75
CA THR A 530 12.45 0.61 -34.71
C THR A 530 13.16 0.14 -35.98
N GLU A 531 12.38 -0.40 -36.91
CA GLU A 531 12.85 -0.46 -38.30
C GLU A 531 12.53 0.85 -39.01
N THR A 532 13.56 1.58 -39.33
CA THR A 532 13.57 2.65 -40.31
C THR A 532 13.40 2.04 -41.73
N SER A 533 12.25 2.24 -42.33
CA SER A 533 12.11 2.18 -43.77
C SER A 533 11.24 3.32 -44.28
N SER A 534 11.90 4.20 -44.98
CA SER A 534 11.36 5.22 -45.86
C SER A 534 10.53 4.63 -46.99
N GLU A 535 9.25 4.98 -47.10
CA GLU A 535 8.57 5.09 -48.40
C GLU A 535 7.43 6.12 -48.34
N GLN A 536 7.59 7.11 -49.20
CA GLN A 536 6.65 8.15 -49.52
C GLN A 536 5.41 7.55 -50.21
N LYS A 537 4.20 7.88 -49.75
CA LYS A 537 3.03 8.05 -50.65
C LYS A 537 2.11 9.15 -50.14
N ALA A 538 1.92 10.12 -51.02
CA ALA A 538 1.03 11.24 -50.91
C ALA A 538 -0.46 10.80 -50.94
N GLY A 539 -1.30 11.51 -50.16
CA GLY A 539 -2.77 11.28 -50.21
C GLY A 539 -3.56 12.20 -49.31
N THR A 540 -3.84 13.38 -49.80
CA THR A 540 -5.03 14.25 -49.61
C THR A 540 -5.59 14.53 -48.21
N GLN A 541 -5.34 15.74 -47.75
CA GLN A 541 -6.00 16.45 -46.64
C GLN A 541 -7.51 16.62 -46.86
N LYS A 542 -8.34 16.29 -45.88
CA LYS A 542 -9.64 16.92 -45.66
C LYS A 542 -9.63 17.64 -44.30
N LYS A 543 -9.57 18.96 -44.39
CA LYS A 543 -9.80 19.90 -43.27
C LYS A 543 -11.26 19.81 -42.84
N ARG A 544 -11.54 19.57 -41.57
CA ARG A 544 -12.83 19.91 -40.94
C ARG A 544 -12.64 21.06 -39.98
N GLY A 545 -13.40 22.12 -40.22
CA GLY A 545 -13.32 23.41 -39.58
C GLY A 545 -13.84 23.42 -38.15
N ARG A 546 -13.27 24.31 -37.40
CA ARG A 546 -13.58 24.74 -36.02
C ARG A 546 -14.76 25.72 -36.06
N PRO A 547 -15.77 25.66 -35.19
CA PRO A 547 -16.76 26.75 -35.08
C PRO A 547 -16.21 27.91 -34.26
N LYS A 548 -16.48 29.12 -34.72
CA LYS A 548 -16.14 30.38 -34.09
C LYS A 548 -17.10 30.76 -32.97
N GLY A 549 -16.54 31.25 -31.87
CA GLY A 549 -16.87 32.55 -31.32
C GLY A 549 -18.03 32.67 -30.34
N SER A 550 -17.72 32.95 -29.08
CA SER A 550 -18.50 33.93 -28.33
C SER A 550 -17.54 34.71 -27.42
N LYS A 551 -17.46 36.03 -27.72
CA LYS A 551 -16.79 37.04 -26.89
C LYS A 551 -17.75 37.46 -25.78
N ASN A 552 -17.29 37.57 -24.55
CA ASN A 552 -17.77 38.62 -23.66
C ASN A 552 -16.62 39.21 -22.83
N LYS A 553 -16.32 40.48 -23.18
CA LYS A 553 -15.57 41.43 -22.37
C LYS A 553 -16.41 41.88 -21.18
N LYS A 554 -15.84 41.99 -20.01
CA LYS A 554 -16.01 43.14 -19.12
C LYS A 554 -14.82 43.26 -18.17
N THR A 555 -14.02 44.25 -18.45
CA THR A 555 -13.10 44.98 -17.61
C THR A 555 -13.90 45.73 -16.52
N LEU A 556 -13.41 45.76 -15.29
CA LEU A 556 -13.49 46.93 -14.43
C LEU A 556 -12.49 46.84 -13.28
N GLU A 557 -11.84 47.93 -13.14
CA GLU A 557 -10.75 48.32 -12.25
C GLU A 557 -11.16 48.53 -10.79
N ASN A 558 -10.10 48.48 -9.96
CA ASN A 558 -9.81 49.38 -8.83
C ASN A 558 -10.47 49.18 -7.46
N LYS A 559 -9.69 48.99 -6.46
CA LYS A 559 -9.17 49.87 -5.39
C LYS A 559 -8.97 49.13 -4.07
N ALA A 560 -7.80 49.04 -3.68
CA ALA A 560 -7.06 49.47 -2.48
C ALA A 560 -7.82 49.69 -1.15
N MET A 561 -7.09 49.34 -0.05
CA MET A 561 -7.26 49.66 1.38
C MET A 561 -8.15 48.66 2.17
N GLY A 562 -7.72 48.07 3.25
CA GLY A 562 -6.77 48.39 4.28
C GLY A 562 -7.06 47.57 5.54
N ARG A 563 -6.00 47.28 6.24
CA ARG A 563 -5.87 47.09 7.71
C ARG A 563 -6.57 45.93 8.41
N SER A 564 -5.73 45.05 8.93
CA SER A 564 -5.47 44.75 10.37
C SER A 564 -6.45 43.82 11.09
N SER A 565 -5.95 42.66 11.55
CA SER A 565 -5.73 42.37 12.98
C SER A 565 -5.34 40.93 13.16
N GLN A 566 -4.17 40.72 13.76
CA GLN A 566 -3.76 39.47 14.41
C GLN A 566 -4.53 39.29 15.73
N PRO A 567 -4.64 38.10 16.26
CA PRO A 567 -4.46 37.89 17.67
C PRO A 567 -3.24 37.03 17.99
N GLN A 568 -2.42 37.60 18.85
CA GLN A 568 -1.39 36.94 19.66
C GLN A 568 -2.03 35.94 20.59
N ILE A 569 -1.40 34.77 20.73
CA ILE A 569 -1.53 33.95 21.94
C ILE A 569 -0.16 33.77 22.55
N GLN A 570 -0.11 34.16 23.81
CA GLN A 570 1.03 34.24 24.71
C GLN A 570 1.61 32.87 25.05
N ALA A 571 2.93 32.83 25.16
CA ALA A 571 3.72 31.81 25.83
C ALA A 571 3.59 31.98 27.35
N SER A 572 3.40 30.89 28.07
CA SER A 572 3.70 30.81 29.50
C SER A 572 4.87 29.85 29.74
N ASN A 573 5.97 30.43 30.20
CA ASN A 573 7.13 29.77 30.80
C ASN A 573 6.74 29.13 32.12
N THR A 574 7.22 27.92 32.38
CA THR A 574 7.57 27.48 33.75
C THR A 574 8.83 26.63 33.69
N THR A 575 9.83 27.16 34.31
CA THR A 575 11.08 26.57 34.81
C THR A 575 10.80 25.58 35.94
N ASP A 576 11.52 24.41 35.95
CA ASP A 576 12.24 23.92 37.16
C ASP A 576 13.17 22.75 36.81
N GLN A 577 14.42 23.01 37.01
CA GLN A 577 15.53 22.47 37.84
C GLN A 577 15.68 20.96 38.00
N ALA A 578 16.78 20.50 37.44
CA ALA A 578 17.95 19.77 38.03
C ALA A 578 17.70 18.56 38.95
N ARG A 579 18.29 17.41 38.61
CA ARG A 579 19.34 16.66 39.32
C ARG A 579 19.52 15.22 38.84
N GLY A 580 20.79 14.83 38.67
CA GLY A 580 21.22 13.50 39.04
C GLY A 580 21.84 12.64 37.94
N SER A 581 23.13 12.81 37.69
CA SER A 581 24.02 11.84 37.03
C SER A 581 24.07 10.53 37.81
N LYS A 582 23.86 9.39 37.14
CA LYS A 582 24.41 8.08 37.52
C LYS A 582 24.87 7.36 36.26
N SER A 583 26.19 7.20 36.19
CA SER A 583 26.90 6.28 35.31
C SER A 583 26.48 4.84 35.60
N VAL A 584 26.08 4.10 34.56
CA VAL A 584 25.89 2.64 34.60
C VAL A 584 26.88 2.04 33.61
N GLU A 585 27.81 1.29 34.14
CA GLU A 585 28.75 0.41 33.44
C GLU A 585 27.94 -0.62 32.62
N ILE A 586 28.26 -0.71 31.33
CA ILE A 586 27.72 -1.74 30.43
C ILE A 586 28.72 -2.90 30.45
N GLN A 587 28.33 -4.02 31.06
CA GLN A 587 28.98 -5.31 30.89
C GLN A 587 28.61 -5.89 29.52
N ASP A 588 29.63 -6.14 28.71
CA ASP A 588 29.58 -6.91 27.48
C ASP A 588 29.07 -8.34 27.77
N ARG A 589 27.94 -8.70 27.18
CA ARG A 589 27.53 -10.08 26.99
C ARG A 589 27.47 -10.37 25.49
N GLU A 590 28.50 -11.06 25.01
CA GLU A 590 28.46 -11.75 23.71
C GLU A 590 27.30 -12.74 23.70
N SER A 591 26.32 -12.49 22.88
CA SER A 591 25.31 -13.48 22.48
C SER A 591 25.54 -13.88 21.04
N LYS A 592 26.05 -15.09 20.84
CA LYS A 592 26.08 -15.78 19.55
C LYS A 592 24.64 -15.99 19.09
N PHE A 593 24.24 -15.33 18.02
CA PHE A 593 22.99 -15.59 17.34
C PHE A 593 23.23 -16.43 16.10
N TYR A 594 22.66 -17.64 16.08
CA TYR A 594 22.43 -18.43 14.88
C TYR A 594 21.28 -17.82 14.08
N TRP A 595 21.49 -17.68 12.80
CA TRP A 595 20.50 -17.19 11.82
C TRP A 595 20.00 -18.36 10.99
#